data_24dc74250e9762f740364fe36f5403b1
#
_entry.id   24dc74250e9762f740364fe36f5403b1
#
_cell.length_a   1.000
_cell.length_b   1.000
_cell.length_c   1.000
_cell.angle_alpha   90.00
_cell.angle_beta   90.00
_cell.angle_gamma   90.00
#
_symmetry.space_group_name_H-M   'P 1'
#
loop_
_entity.id
_entity.type
_entity.pdbx_description
1 polymer ?
#
loop_
_entity_poly.entity_id
_entity_poly.type
_entity_poly.pdbx_seq_one_letter_code
_entity_poly.pdbx_strand_id
1 'polypeptide(L)'
;IDIDREAKTITIAELRDEKGELLVPERKIAYDTLVMALGSTSNDFNTPGVKENCIFLDNPHQARRFHQEMLNLFLKYSANLGANGKVNIAIVGGGATGVELSAELHNAVKQLHSYGYKGLTNEALNVTLVEAGERILPALPPRISAAAHSELTKLGVRVLTQTMVTSADEGGLHTKD
;
A
#
# COMPACT_ATOMS: atom_id res chain seq x y z
N ILE A 1 -16.20 -20.67 5.17
CA ILE A 1 -17.27 -20.25 4.23
C ILE A 1 -17.32 -21.25 3.10
N ASP A 2 -18.47 -21.75 2.79
CA ASP A 2 -18.73 -22.57 1.61
C ASP A 2 -19.82 -21.92 0.75
N ILE A 3 -19.71 -22.06 -0.58
CA ILE A 3 -20.63 -21.42 -1.54
C ILE A 3 -21.21 -22.48 -2.46
N ASP A 4 -22.51 -22.75 -2.30
CA ASP A 4 -23.26 -23.56 -3.22
C ASP A 4 -23.88 -22.67 -4.32
N ARG A 5 -23.32 -22.76 -5.53
CA ARG A 5 -23.74 -21.91 -6.66
C ARG A 5 -25.05 -22.37 -7.28
N GLU A 6 -25.39 -23.64 -7.17
CA GLU A 6 -26.62 -24.21 -7.74
C GLU A 6 -27.81 -23.90 -6.82
N ALA A 7 -27.65 -24.15 -5.52
CA ALA A 7 -28.65 -23.81 -4.52
C ALA A 7 -28.69 -22.31 -4.21
N LYS A 8 -27.74 -21.52 -4.71
CA LYS A 8 -27.56 -20.07 -4.40
C LYS A 8 -27.56 -19.83 -2.89
N THR A 9 -26.72 -20.56 -2.16
CA THR A 9 -26.56 -20.39 -0.72
C THR A 9 -25.11 -20.24 -0.31
N ILE A 10 -24.88 -19.46 0.75
CA ILE A 10 -23.60 -19.36 1.44
C ILE A 10 -23.75 -20.00 2.81
N THR A 11 -22.86 -20.92 3.13
CA THR A 11 -22.74 -21.47 4.48
C THR A 11 -21.70 -20.68 5.25
N ILE A 12 -22.11 -20.09 6.36
CA ILE A 12 -21.22 -19.39 7.31
C ILE A 12 -21.01 -20.34 8.47
N ALA A 13 -19.74 -20.68 8.72
CA ALA A 13 -19.37 -21.55 9.82
C ALA A 13 -19.78 -20.97 11.18
N GLU A 14 -19.90 -21.83 12.17
CA GLU A 14 -20.13 -21.43 13.54
C GLU A 14 -19.03 -20.50 14.06
N LEU A 15 -19.38 -19.61 14.96
CA LEU A 15 -18.44 -18.75 15.68
C LEU A 15 -18.39 -19.19 17.14
N ARG A 16 -17.20 -19.43 17.64
CA ARG A 16 -16.92 -19.75 19.04
C ARG A 16 -16.04 -18.68 19.68
N ASP A 17 -16.16 -18.50 20.98
CA ASP A 17 -15.26 -17.63 21.75
C ASP A 17 -13.90 -18.32 22.01
N GLU A 18 -13.00 -17.61 22.71
CA GLU A 18 -11.67 -18.12 23.10
C GLU A 18 -11.73 -19.34 24.02
N LYS A 19 -12.87 -19.59 24.70
CA LYS A 19 -13.11 -20.74 25.59
C LYS A 19 -13.76 -21.91 24.86
N GLY A 20 -14.11 -21.74 23.57
CA GLY A 20 -14.78 -22.73 22.76
C GLY A 20 -16.29 -22.73 22.89
N GLU A 21 -16.92 -21.78 23.62
CA GLU A 21 -18.35 -21.66 23.71
C GLU A 21 -18.96 -21.18 22.39
N LEU A 22 -20.08 -21.80 22.00
CA LEU A 22 -20.76 -21.45 20.75
C LEU A 22 -21.45 -20.09 20.89
N LEU A 23 -20.96 -19.08 20.12
CA LEU A 23 -21.58 -17.75 20.06
C LEU A 23 -22.64 -17.67 18.98
N VAL A 24 -22.37 -18.22 17.80
CA VAL A 24 -23.28 -18.22 16.66
C VAL A 24 -23.19 -19.58 15.98
N PRO A 25 -24.33 -20.29 15.79
CA PRO A 25 -24.34 -21.57 15.07
C PRO A 25 -24.06 -21.39 13.58
N GLU A 26 -23.66 -22.47 12.92
CA GLU A 26 -23.59 -22.52 11.46
C GLU A 26 -24.96 -22.11 10.87
N ARG A 27 -24.90 -21.31 9.80
CA ARG A 27 -26.10 -20.82 9.12
C ARG A 27 -25.91 -20.73 7.62
N LYS A 28 -26.99 -20.95 6.89
CA LYS A 28 -27.05 -20.77 5.45
C LYS A 28 -27.79 -19.49 5.11
N ILE A 29 -27.25 -18.71 4.18
CA ILE A 29 -27.85 -17.49 3.65
C ILE A 29 -28.13 -17.73 2.18
N ALA A 30 -29.39 -17.58 1.78
CA ALA A 30 -29.77 -17.60 0.37
C ALA A 30 -29.48 -16.24 -0.31
N TYR A 31 -29.16 -16.26 -1.58
CA TYR A 31 -28.93 -15.05 -2.36
C TYR A 31 -29.48 -15.18 -3.79
N ASP A 32 -29.91 -14.10 -4.36
CA ASP A 32 -30.25 -14.02 -5.80
C ASP A 32 -29.01 -13.67 -6.62
N THR A 33 -28.22 -12.71 -6.15
CA THR A 33 -26.96 -12.29 -6.73
C THR A 33 -25.90 -12.23 -5.64
N LEU A 34 -24.75 -12.86 -5.87
CA LEU A 34 -23.60 -12.82 -4.96
C LEU A 34 -22.47 -11.99 -5.57
N VAL A 35 -22.02 -10.97 -4.81
CA VAL A 35 -20.84 -10.17 -5.15
C VAL A 35 -19.68 -10.62 -4.26
N MET A 36 -18.61 -11.13 -4.87
CA MET A 36 -17.38 -11.49 -4.18
C MET A 36 -16.48 -10.25 -4.06
N ALA A 37 -16.39 -9.72 -2.85
CA ALA A 37 -15.61 -8.50 -2.55
C ALA A 37 -14.62 -8.76 -1.41
N LEU A 38 -13.84 -9.83 -1.52
CA LEU A 38 -12.95 -10.33 -0.47
C LEU A 38 -11.67 -9.49 -0.28
N GLY A 39 -11.43 -8.53 -1.18
CA GLY A 39 -10.19 -7.78 -1.21
C GLY A 39 -8.98 -8.61 -1.65
N SER A 40 -7.81 -8.08 -1.38
CA SER A 40 -6.52 -8.75 -1.64
C SER A 40 -5.59 -8.53 -0.44
N THR A 41 -4.57 -9.34 -0.34
CA THR A 41 -3.47 -9.15 0.60
C THR A 41 -2.17 -8.97 -0.17
N SER A 42 -1.25 -8.20 0.39
CA SER A 42 0.08 -8.04 -0.19
C SER A 42 0.84 -9.37 -0.15
N ASN A 43 1.65 -9.59 -1.18
CA ASN A 43 2.53 -10.74 -1.27
C ASN A 43 3.98 -10.26 -1.26
N ASP A 44 4.76 -10.81 -0.34
CA ASP A 44 6.20 -10.52 -0.25
C ASP A 44 7.05 -11.36 -1.22
N PHE A 45 6.45 -12.33 -1.89
CA PHE A 45 7.11 -13.28 -2.78
C PHE A 45 8.33 -13.97 -2.14
N ASN A 46 8.34 -14.08 -0.81
CA ASN A 46 9.48 -14.53 -0.01
C ASN A 46 10.78 -13.74 -0.29
N THR A 47 10.65 -12.48 -0.66
CA THR A 47 11.78 -11.58 -0.89
C THR A 47 12.50 -11.31 0.43
N PRO A 48 13.81 -11.59 0.54
CA PRO A 48 14.56 -11.45 1.78
C PRO A 48 14.45 -10.07 2.41
N GLY A 49 14.16 -10.02 3.72
CA GLY A 49 14.11 -8.81 4.53
C GLY A 49 12.86 -7.94 4.33
N VAL A 50 11.95 -8.28 3.41
CA VAL A 50 10.74 -7.48 3.16
C VAL A 50 9.78 -7.51 4.35
N LYS A 51 9.62 -8.66 5.02
CA LYS A 51 8.73 -8.78 6.20
C LYS A 51 9.20 -7.92 7.36
N GLU A 52 10.50 -7.81 7.55
CA GLU A 52 11.13 -7.12 8.66
C GLU A 52 11.24 -5.60 8.41
N ASN A 53 11.53 -5.20 7.18
CA ASN A 53 11.91 -3.83 6.85
C ASN A 53 10.85 -3.05 6.06
N CYS A 54 9.76 -3.69 5.62
CA CYS A 54 8.70 -3.01 4.88
C CYS A 54 7.39 -2.93 5.68
N ILE A 55 6.55 -1.96 5.34
CA ILE A 55 5.20 -1.83 5.87
C ILE A 55 4.23 -2.24 4.78
N PHE A 56 3.42 -3.26 5.07
CA PHE A 56 2.29 -3.64 4.22
C PHE A 56 1.08 -2.77 4.55
N LEU A 57 0.16 -2.60 3.58
CA LEU A 57 -1.03 -1.76 3.75
C LEU A 57 -2.32 -2.54 3.47
N ASP A 58 -2.45 -3.71 4.11
CA ASP A 58 -3.58 -4.62 3.90
C ASP A 58 -4.74 -4.39 4.88
N ASN A 59 -4.49 -3.71 5.98
CA ASN A 59 -5.47 -3.53 7.05
C ASN A 59 -5.29 -2.21 7.81
N PRO A 60 -6.31 -1.77 8.59
CA PRO A 60 -6.27 -0.50 9.32
C PRO A 60 -5.14 -0.38 10.36
N HIS A 61 -4.66 -1.49 10.92
CA HIS A 61 -3.55 -1.46 11.87
C HIS A 61 -2.23 -1.10 11.16
N GLN A 62 -1.97 -1.71 10.02
CA GLN A 62 -0.80 -1.41 9.20
C GLN A 62 -0.85 0.03 8.65
N ALA A 63 -2.03 0.51 8.25
CA ALA A 63 -2.22 1.89 7.82
C ALA A 63 -1.93 2.90 8.97
N ARG A 64 -2.37 2.61 10.20
CA ARG A 64 -2.02 3.44 11.37
C ARG A 64 -0.53 3.43 11.67
N ARG A 65 0.13 2.26 11.58
CA ARG A 65 1.58 2.16 11.74
C ARG A 65 2.30 3.01 10.69
N PHE A 66 1.93 2.88 9.43
CA PHE A 66 2.49 3.67 8.34
C PHE A 66 2.31 5.18 8.59
N HIS A 67 1.11 5.61 8.96
CA HIS A 67 0.83 7.01 9.29
C HIS A 67 1.72 7.53 10.43
N GLN A 68 1.89 6.74 11.51
CA GLN A 68 2.75 7.11 12.63
C GLN A 68 4.23 7.23 12.21
N GLU A 69 4.74 6.30 11.42
CA GLU A 69 6.10 6.35 10.89
C GLU A 69 6.31 7.59 10.00
N MET A 70 5.33 7.91 9.16
CA MET A 70 5.35 9.12 8.33
C MET A 70 5.44 10.40 9.17
N LEU A 71 4.60 10.51 10.20
CA LEU A 71 4.66 11.66 11.12
C LEU A 71 6.02 11.76 11.82
N ASN A 72 6.57 10.63 12.27
CA ASN A 72 7.89 10.58 12.90
C ASN A 72 9.00 11.04 11.94
N LEU A 73 8.96 10.60 10.68
CA LEU A 73 9.91 11.01 9.65
C LEU A 73 9.82 12.52 9.38
N PHE A 74 8.61 13.05 9.28
CA PHE A 74 8.40 14.50 9.07
C PHE A 74 8.85 15.33 10.28
N LEU A 75 8.63 14.86 11.50
CA LEU A 75 9.13 15.51 12.70
C LEU A 75 10.67 15.53 12.73
N LYS A 76 11.32 14.40 12.44
CA LYS A 76 12.78 14.31 12.35
C LYS A 76 13.33 15.27 11.29
N TYR A 77 12.68 15.32 10.13
CA TYR A 77 13.03 16.25 9.06
C TYR A 77 12.93 17.71 9.52
N SER A 78 11.78 18.08 10.12
CA SER A 78 11.53 19.46 10.61
C SER A 78 12.50 19.88 11.71
N ALA A 79 12.98 18.93 12.52
CA ALA A 79 13.96 19.16 13.57
C ALA A 79 15.42 19.14 13.06
N ASN A 80 15.67 19.06 11.77
CA ASN A 80 16.99 18.86 11.15
C ASN A 80 17.75 17.63 11.66
N LEU A 81 17.03 16.63 12.18
CA LEU A 81 17.59 15.37 12.66
C LEU A 81 17.67 14.29 11.58
N GLY A 82 17.19 14.60 10.35
CA GLY A 82 17.22 13.69 9.21
C GLY A 82 18.53 13.79 8.44
N ALA A 83 19.11 12.65 8.07
CA ALA A 83 20.23 12.60 7.14
C ALA A 83 19.79 13.15 5.76
N ASN A 84 20.62 14.02 5.17
CA ASN A 84 20.46 14.56 3.80
C ASN A 84 19.23 15.46 3.53
N GLY A 85 18.47 15.91 4.53
CA GLY A 85 17.45 16.93 4.34
C GLY A 85 16.27 16.51 3.44
N LYS A 86 16.00 15.21 3.25
CA LYS A 86 14.85 14.70 2.48
C LYS A 86 14.26 13.45 3.13
N VAL A 87 12.94 13.32 3.02
CA VAL A 87 12.20 12.10 3.39
C VAL A 87 12.09 11.22 2.16
N ASN A 88 12.72 10.05 2.18
CA ASN A 88 12.71 9.10 1.06
C ASN A 88 11.70 7.99 1.36
N ILE A 89 10.79 7.76 0.43
CA ILE A 89 9.78 6.69 0.51
C ILE A 89 9.83 5.88 -0.77
N ALA A 90 10.01 4.57 -0.62
CA ALA A 90 9.88 3.64 -1.73
C ALA A 90 8.57 2.86 -1.59
N ILE A 91 7.79 2.81 -2.66
CA ILE A 91 6.53 2.05 -2.76
C ILE A 91 6.77 0.95 -3.78
N VAL A 92 6.52 -0.31 -3.38
CA VAL A 92 6.69 -1.47 -4.24
C VAL A 92 5.34 -1.96 -4.72
N GLY A 93 5.19 -2.03 -6.04
CA GLY A 93 3.98 -2.45 -6.73
C GLY A 93 3.23 -1.30 -7.40
N GLY A 94 3.22 -1.32 -8.73
CA GLY A 94 2.55 -0.33 -9.59
C GLY A 94 1.07 -0.62 -9.85
N GLY A 95 0.39 -1.36 -8.95
CA GLY A 95 -1.07 -1.53 -8.96
C GLY A 95 -1.79 -0.27 -8.50
N ALA A 96 -3.13 -0.32 -8.42
CA ALA A 96 -3.96 0.83 -8.05
C ALA A 96 -3.54 1.43 -6.70
N THR A 97 -3.37 0.61 -5.67
CA THR A 97 -2.98 1.04 -4.32
C THR A 97 -1.65 1.79 -4.30
N GLY A 98 -0.61 1.27 -4.98
CA GLY A 98 0.70 1.93 -5.02
C GLY A 98 0.68 3.26 -5.78
N VAL A 99 -0.08 3.31 -6.88
CA VAL A 99 -0.27 4.54 -7.67
C VAL A 99 -1.02 5.61 -6.87
N GLU A 100 -2.12 5.25 -6.22
CA GLU A 100 -2.91 6.15 -5.38
C GLU A 100 -2.11 6.65 -4.18
N LEU A 101 -1.42 5.75 -3.46
CA LEU A 101 -0.57 6.12 -2.33
C LEU A 101 0.55 7.09 -2.76
N SER A 102 1.18 6.82 -3.91
CA SER A 102 2.24 7.69 -4.44
C SER A 102 1.77 9.11 -4.69
N ALA A 103 0.55 9.26 -5.23
CA ALA A 103 -0.06 10.58 -5.46
C ALA A 103 -0.49 11.25 -4.15
N GLU A 104 -1.08 10.50 -3.22
CA GLU A 104 -1.64 11.02 -1.96
C GLU A 104 -0.56 11.52 -1.01
N LEU A 105 0.62 10.91 -0.98
CA LEU A 105 1.75 11.39 -0.16
C LEU A 105 2.13 12.83 -0.48
N HIS A 106 2.13 13.24 -1.73
CA HIS A 106 2.39 14.63 -2.11
C HIS A 106 1.27 15.59 -1.67
N ASN A 107 0.01 15.13 -1.69
CA ASN A 107 -1.11 15.90 -1.16
C ASN A 107 -1.04 16.03 0.36
N ALA A 108 -0.66 14.97 1.07
CA ALA A 108 -0.48 14.98 2.51
C ALA A 108 0.58 16.00 2.97
N VAL A 109 1.71 16.09 2.25
CA VAL A 109 2.74 17.10 2.53
C VAL A 109 2.21 18.52 2.37
N LYS A 110 1.42 18.80 1.31
CA LYS A 110 0.79 20.12 1.11
C LYS A 110 -0.17 20.46 2.25
N GLN A 111 -0.94 19.48 2.74
CA GLN A 111 -1.85 19.68 3.88
C GLN A 111 -1.06 19.96 5.15
N LEU A 112 -0.02 19.18 5.46
CA LEU A 112 0.83 19.41 6.65
C LEU A 112 1.49 20.80 6.65
N HIS A 113 1.89 21.29 5.47
CA HIS A 113 2.40 22.66 5.34
C HIS A 113 1.36 23.70 5.79
N SER A 114 0.08 23.53 5.46
CA SER A 114 -1.00 24.43 5.90
C SER A 114 -1.30 24.37 7.39
N TYR A 115 -0.95 23.25 8.05
CA TYR A 115 -1.05 23.09 9.51
C TYR A 115 0.18 23.61 10.28
N GLY A 116 1.09 24.32 9.62
CA GLY A 116 2.21 25.00 10.28
C GLY A 116 3.56 24.30 10.18
N TYR A 117 3.67 23.16 9.49
CA TYR A 117 4.93 22.49 9.18
C TYR A 117 5.63 23.18 7.99
N LYS A 118 6.03 24.45 8.19
CA LYS A 118 6.55 25.34 7.12
C LYS A 118 7.81 24.84 6.41
N GLY A 119 8.58 23.95 7.04
CA GLY A 119 9.76 23.33 6.45
C GLY A 119 9.45 22.15 5.52
N LEU A 120 8.22 21.62 5.55
CA LEU A 120 7.78 20.51 4.73
C LEU A 120 7.25 21.03 3.41
N THR A 121 8.09 20.97 2.38
CA THR A 121 7.72 21.25 0.99
C THR A 121 7.71 19.96 0.17
N ASN A 122 7.12 19.96 -1.00
CA ASN A 122 7.18 18.81 -1.90
C ASN A 122 8.63 18.42 -2.26
N GLU A 123 9.57 19.35 -2.19
CA GLU A 123 11.00 19.11 -2.42
C GLU A 123 11.65 18.32 -1.28
N ALA A 124 11.04 18.35 -0.10
CA ALA A 124 11.47 17.57 1.06
C ALA A 124 11.11 16.09 0.96
N LEU A 125 10.18 15.73 0.07
CA LEU A 125 9.69 14.37 -0.11
C LEU A 125 10.17 13.78 -1.46
N ASN A 126 10.85 12.66 -1.38
CA ASN A 126 11.18 11.83 -2.53
C ASN A 126 10.33 10.56 -2.50
N VAL A 127 9.38 10.42 -3.40
CA VAL A 127 8.61 9.19 -3.57
C VAL A 127 9.11 8.45 -4.79
N THR A 128 9.47 7.18 -4.62
CA THR A 128 9.83 6.28 -5.70
C THR A 128 8.84 5.13 -5.75
N LEU A 129 8.14 4.96 -6.87
CA LEU A 129 7.26 3.82 -7.14
C LEU A 129 8.03 2.81 -7.99
N VAL A 130 8.17 1.58 -7.47
CA VAL A 130 8.92 0.49 -8.11
C VAL A 130 7.96 -0.58 -8.58
N GLU A 131 8.02 -0.92 -9.86
CA GLU A 131 7.18 -1.94 -10.49
C GLU A 131 8.05 -2.91 -11.31
N ALA A 132 7.87 -4.21 -11.07
CA ALA A 132 8.61 -5.24 -11.78
C ALA A 132 8.17 -5.41 -13.24
N GLY A 133 6.92 -5.13 -13.53
CA GLY A 133 6.33 -5.21 -14.87
C GLY A 133 6.72 -4.02 -15.76
N GLU A 134 6.35 -4.14 -17.03
CA GLU A 134 6.66 -3.12 -18.05
C GLU A 134 5.96 -1.78 -17.82
N ARG A 135 4.86 -1.77 -17.08
CA ARG A 135 4.05 -0.56 -16.85
C ARG A 135 3.27 -0.63 -15.53
N ILE A 136 2.96 0.50 -14.96
CA ILE A 136 2.04 0.62 -13.82
C ILE A 136 0.60 0.33 -14.28
N LEU A 137 -0.29 -0.01 -13.36
CA LEU A 137 -1.70 -0.33 -13.63
C LEU A 137 -1.86 -1.38 -14.76
N PRO A 138 -1.20 -2.54 -14.69
CA PRO A 138 -1.17 -3.49 -15.80
C PRO A 138 -2.56 -4.04 -16.17
N ALA A 139 -3.51 -4.04 -15.23
CA ALA A 139 -4.89 -4.47 -15.46
C ALA A 139 -5.72 -3.46 -16.29
N LEU A 140 -5.26 -2.21 -16.43
CA LEU A 140 -5.96 -1.17 -17.19
C LEU A 140 -5.41 -1.04 -18.62
N PRO A 141 -6.16 -0.42 -19.54
CA PRO A 141 -5.68 -0.18 -20.90
C PRO A 141 -4.36 0.62 -20.90
N PRO A 142 -3.43 0.37 -21.86
CA PRO A 142 -2.13 1.03 -21.94
C PRO A 142 -2.20 2.57 -21.91
N ARG A 143 -3.23 3.14 -22.54
CA ARG A 143 -3.47 4.59 -22.52
C ARG A 143 -3.67 5.15 -21.10
N ILE A 144 -4.39 4.42 -20.26
CA ILE A 144 -4.64 4.83 -18.86
C ILE A 144 -3.36 4.70 -18.05
N SER A 145 -2.62 3.62 -18.22
CA SER A 145 -1.30 3.41 -17.60
C SER A 145 -0.34 4.56 -17.95
N ALA A 146 -0.23 4.92 -19.22
CA ALA A 146 0.63 6.02 -19.67
C ALA A 146 0.19 7.38 -19.11
N ALA A 147 -1.11 7.65 -19.05
CA ALA A 147 -1.64 8.87 -18.45
C ALA A 147 -1.31 8.94 -16.95
N ALA A 148 -1.55 7.86 -16.20
CA ALA A 148 -1.22 7.79 -14.77
C ALA A 148 0.28 7.98 -14.51
N HIS A 149 1.14 7.34 -15.32
CA HIS A 149 2.60 7.54 -15.24
C HIS A 149 2.98 9.01 -15.44
N SER A 150 2.41 9.65 -16.46
CA SER A 150 2.65 11.08 -16.73
C SER A 150 2.22 11.96 -15.55
N GLU A 151 1.05 11.71 -14.95
CA GLU A 151 0.56 12.47 -13.80
C GLU A 151 1.44 12.27 -12.56
N LEU A 152 1.86 11.03 -12.24
CA LEU A 152 2.78 10.77 -11.14
C LEU A 152 4.12 11.50 -11.35
N THR A 153 4.66 11.48 -12.57
CA THR A 153 5.90 12.17 -12.88
C THR A 153 5.77 13.70 -12.69
N LYS A 154 4.64 14.30 -13.11
CA LYS A 154 4.36 15.73 -12.87
C LYS A 154 4.25 16.07 -11.37
N LEU A 155 3.77 15.14 -10.55
CA LEU A 155 3.73 15.29 -9.09
C LEU A 155 5.12 15.20 -8.45
N GLY A 156 6.15 14.72 -9.16
CA GLY A 156 7.49 14.52 -8.66
C GLY A 156 7.78 13.08 -8.19
N VAL A 157 6.87 12.14 -8.46
CA VAL A 157 7.09 10.72 -8.17
C VAL A 157 8.06 10.14 -9.21
N ARG A 158 9.11 9.48 -8.74
CA ARG A 158 10.01 8.69 -9.59
C ARG A 158 9.38 7.32 -9.82
N VAL A 159 8.99 7.04 -11.05
CA VAL A 159 8.41 5.74 -11.43
C VAL A 159 9.48 4.87 -12.09
N LEU A 160 9.77 3.72 -11.49
CA LEU A 160 10.70 2.71 -11.99
C LEU A 160 9.91 1.48 -12.40
N THR A 161 9.74 1.27 -13.69
CA THR A 161 9.18 0.04 -14.27
C THR A 161 10.30 -0.94 -14.65
N GLN A 162 9.97 -2.21 -14.92
CA GLN A 162 10.93 -3.26 -15.23
C GLN A 162 12.03 -3.41 -14.15
N THR A 163 11.70 -3.03 -12.92
CA THR A 163 12.64 -3.00 -11.80
C THR A 163 12.13 -3.94 -10.71
N MET A 164 12.84 -5.06 -10.52
CA MET A 164 12.48 -6.07 -9.53
C MET A 164 13.24 -5.83 -8.22
N VAL A 165 12.50 -5.76 -7.12
CA VAL A 165 13.09 -5.76 -5.77
C VAL A 165 13.58 -7.17 -5.44
N THR A 166 14.83 -7.29 -5.03
CA THR A 166 15.48 -8.57 -4.70
C THR A 166 15.69 -8.77 -3.20
N SER A 167 15.74 -7.70 -2.44
CA SER A 167 15.78 -7.73 -0.96
C SER A 167 15.46 -6.36 -0.37
N ALA A 168 15.25 -6.34 0.95
CA ALA A 168 15.12 -5.12 1.74
C ALA A 168 15.94 -5.23 3.03
N ASP A 169 16.54 -4.12 3.47
CA ASP A 169 17.23 -4.01 4.75
C ASP A 169 16.99 -2.62 5.39
N GLU A 170 17.67 -2.32 6.49
CA GLU A 170 17.57 -1.02 7.17
C GLU A 170 18.02 0.15 6.28
N GLY A 171 18.84 -0.09 5.27
CA GLY A 171 19.32 0.91 4.31
C GLY A 171 18.34 1.18 3.18
N GLY A 172 17.39 0.27 2.92
CA GLY A 172 16.38 0.41 1.88
C GLY A 172 16.13 -0.84 1.04
N LEU A 173 15.69 -0.60 -0.20
CA LEU A 173 15.40 -1.66 -1.17
C LEU A 173 16.60 -1.90 -2.09
N HIS A 174 16.87 -3.16 -2.35
CA HIS A 174 17.83 -3.59 -3.36
C HIS A 174 17.07 -4.08 -4.59
N THR A 175 17.52 -3.68 -5.76
CA THR A 175 16.92 -4.06 -7.02
C THR A 175 17.93 -4.82 -7.88
N LYS A 176 17.42 -5.59 -8.82
CA LYS A 176 18.23 -6.16 -9.87
C LYS A 176 18.32 -5.07 -10.95
N ASP A 177 19.48 -4.45 -11.04
CA ASP A 177 19.92 -3.38 -11.99
C ASP A 177 18.84 -2.52 -12.61
#